data_a1c9a7b1c3cd34aadf8a861b9d057963
#
_entry.id   a1c9a7b1c3cd34aadf8a861b9d057963
#
_cell.length_a   1.000
_cell.length_b   1.000
_cell.length_c   1.000
_cell.angle_alpha   90.00
_cell.angle_beta   90.00
_cell.angle_gamma   90.00
#
_symmetry.space_group_name_H-M   'P 1'
#
loop_
_entity.id
_entity.type
_entity.pdbx_description
1 polymer ?
#
loop_
_entity_poly.entity_id
_entity_poly.type
_entity_poly.pdbx_seq_one_letter_code
_entity_poly.pdbx_strand_id
1 'polypeptide(L)'
;ELTMTGAPIVLVSAVPVLRSMGYEVVVLGPEDGGSMPLFLEAGATVITRKGCVQSPLLWGLALCADLVLANTVVEARAVRALSGARVPVLWWLHDAFAGYPHIAHQIPRELGENIRLYSVGSHAANAMRAVRPEFEIRPLIYGLPDYAAENFVRTDLGYNRGRPLFATVGSFERRKGHDIFCKAIRLLPPEVREKASFLFVGKAADKDIKNTVDTLVEDYPDTVFYRKRLERPEIKSLMDQCACVVCASRDDPMPTFVTEGLIFGKPS
;
A
#
# COMPACT_ATOMS: atom_id res chain seq x y z
N GLU A 1 -2.99 9.00 -7.64
CA GLU A 1 -3.29 9.84 -6.45
C GLU A 1 -2.12 9.81 -5.46
N LEU A 2 -1.82 10.96 -4.84
CA LEU A 2 -0.77 11.10 -3.82
C LEU A 2 -1.31 10.78 -2.42
N THR A 3 -1.95 9.63 -2.26
CA THR A 3 -2.55 9.18 -1.00
C THR A 3 -1.52 8.51 -0.07
N MET A 4 -1.87 8.33 1.20
CA MET A 4 -1.06 7.59 2.19
C MET A 4 -1.35 6.08 2.15
N THR A 5 -1.61 5.52 0.96
CA THR A 5 -1.80 4.08 0.74
C THR A 5 -0.50 3.39 0.34
N GLY A 6 -0.51 2.05 0.31
CA GLY A 6 0.71 1.26 0.10
C GLY A 6 1.49 1.61 -1.19
N ALA A 7 0.82 1.69 -2.33
CA ALA A 7 1.49 1.90 -3.61
C ALA A 7 2.23 3.25 -3.73
N PRO A 8 1.67 4.43 -3.33
CA PRO A 8 2.42 5.66 -3.25
C PRO A 8 3.59 5.61 -2.25
N ILE A 9 3.43 4.97 -1.10
CA ILE A 9 4.50 4.85 -0.10
C ILE A 9 5.68 4.02 -0.62
N VAL A 10 5.40 2.98 -1.39
CA VAL A 10 6.45 2.21 -2.08
C VAL A 10 7.23 3.10 -3.06
N LEU A 11 6.55 3.95 -3.82
CA LEU A 11 7.24 4.91 -4.71
C LEU A 11 8.08 5.94 -3.94
N VAL A 12 7.57 6.46 -2.81
CA VAL A 12 8.38 7.36 -1.94
C VAL A 12 9.69 6.67 -1.56
N SER A 13 9.63 5.39 -1.17
CA SER A 13 10.83 4.63 -0.81
C SER A 13 11.78 4.37 -1.98
N ALA A 14 11.29 4.37 -3.22
CA ALA A 14 12.12 4.21 -4.41
C ALA A 14 12.87 5.49 -4.81
N VAL A 15 12.37 6.67 -4.45
CA VAL A 15 12.97 7.96 -4.84
C VAL A 15 14.44 8.09 -4.43
N PRO A 16 14.84 7.85 -3.16
CA PRO A 16 16.25 7.97 -2.77
C PRO A 16 17.16 7.00 -3.53
N VAL A 17 16.64 5.79 -3.84
CA VAL A 17 17.39 4.78 -4.61
C VAL A 17 17.62 5.29 -6.04
N LEU A 18 16.59 5.74 -6.71
CA LEU A 18 16.72 6.30 -8.07
C LEU A 18 17.66 7.50 -8.09
N ARG A 19 17.57 8.39 -7.12
CA ARG A 19 18.49 9.54 -7.02
C ARG A 19 19.94 9.12 -6.78
N SER A 20 20.17 8.09 -5.97
CA SER A 20 21.54 7.56 -5.77
C SER A 20 22.12 6.93 -7.04
N MET A 21 21.27 6.51 -7.98
CA MET A 21 21.65 6.03 -9.31
C MET A 21 21.85 7.19 -10.33
N GLY A 22 21.66 8.44 -9.92
CA GLY A 22 21.85 9.62 -10.76
C GLY A 22 20.59 10.11 -11.49
N TYR A 23 19.42 9.55 -11.20
CA TYR A 23 18.17 10.02 -11.82
C TYR A 23 17.59 11.23 -11.09
N GLU A 24 17.11 12.19 -11.85
CA GLU A 24 16.17 13.21 -11.36
C GLU A 24 14.75 12.63 -11.39
N VAL A 25 14.05 12.70 -10.25
CA VAL A 25 12.72 12.09 -10.11
C VAL A 25 11.65 13.18 -10.12
N VAL A 26 10.74 13.10 -11.09
CA VAL A 26 9.55 13.97 -11.18
C VAL A 26 8.31 13.11 -10.95
N VAL A 27 7.52 13.50 -9.95
CA VAL A 27 6.25 12.84 -9.62
C VAL A 27 5.11 13.69 -10.15
N LEU A 28 4.26 13.08 -10.98
CA LEU A 28 3.09 13.73 -11.55
C LEU A 28 1.81 13.15 -10.90
N GLY A 29 0.98 14.00 -10.32
CA GLY A 29 -0.29 13.61 -9.70
C GLY A 29 -1.45 14.51 -10.12
N PRO A 30 -2.73 14.03 -10.03
CA PRO A 30 -3.89 14.82 -10.39
C PRO A 30 -4.20 15.94 -9.38
N GLU A 31 -3.79 15.77 -8.14
CA GLU A 31 -4.05 16.68 -7.02
C GLU A 31 -3.06 16.45 -5.89
N ASP A 32 -2.99 17.40 -4.97
CA ASP A 32 -2.21 17.28 -3.76
C ASP A 32 -2.77 16.17 -2.86
N GLY A 33 -1.90 15.54 -2.09
CA GLY A 33 -2.30 14.46 -1.20
C GLY A 33 -1.30 14.22 -0.07
N GLY A 34 -1.69 13.33 0.84
CA GLY A 34 -0.94 13.09 2.08
C GLY A 34 0.49 12.58 1.89
N SER A 35 0.81 11.93 0.76
CA SER A 35 2.18 11.47 0.47
C SER A 35 3.05 12.53 -0.23
N MET A 36 2.49 13.66 -0.65
CA MET A 36 3.25 14.72 -1.33
C MET A 36 4.44 15.22 -0.50
N PRO A 37 4.30 15.56 0.79
CA PRO A 37 5.45 15.98 1.61
C PRO A 37 6.56 14.93 1.64
N LEU A 38 6.21 13.65 1.70
CA LEU A 38 7.18 12.55 1.74
C LEU A 38 7.97 12.44 0.44
N PHE A 39 7.33 12.66 -0.72
CA PHE A 39 8.04 12.72 -2.01
C PHE A 39 9.02 13.88 -2.07
N LEU A 40 8.63 15.07 -1.58
CA LEU A 40 9.50 16.25 -1.52
C LEU A 40 10.70 16.00 -0.59
N GLU A 41 10.46 15.46 0.61
CA GLU A 41 11.52 15.07 1.56
C GLU A 41 12.47 14.02 0.99
N ALA A 42 11.95 13.06 0.22
CA ALA A 42 12.75 12.07 -0.49
C ALA A 42 13.59 12.67 -1.64
N GLY A 43 13.36 13.94 -2.01
CA GLY A 43 14.09 14.67 -3.03
C GLY A 43 13.49 14.59 -4.43
N ALA A 44 12.21 14.26 -4.57
CA ALA A 44 11.51 14.34 -5.84
C ALA A 44 10.97 15.75 -6.10
N THR A 45 10.86 16.13 -7.37
CA THR A 45 10.04 17.26 -7.81
C THR A 45 8.60 16.76 -7.95
N VAL A 46 7.64 17.43 -7.31
CA VAL A 46 6.23 17.05 -7.39
C VAL A 46 5.45 18.08 -8.18
N ILE A 47 4.71 17.63 -9.19
CA ILE A 47 3.83 18.45 -10.02
C ILE A 47 2.41 17.90 -9.88
N THR A 48 1.50 18.73 -9.39
CA THR A 48 0.08 18.36 -9.24
C THR A 48 -0.78 19.21 -10.18
N ARG A 49 -1.62 18.54 -10.97
CA ARG A 49 -2.55 19.20 -11.88
C ARG A 49 -3.73 18.30 -12.21
N LYS A 50 -4.94 18.79 -11.97
CA LYS A 50 -6.17 18.10 -12.37
C LYS A 50 -6.16 17.83 -13.87
N GLY A 51 -6.47 16.58 -14.26
CA GLY A 51 -6.44 16.15 -15.65
C GLY A 51 -5.04 16.05 -16.27
N CYS A 52 -3.98 15.94 -15.46
CA CYS A 52 -2.59 15.87 -15.92
C CYS A 52 -2.34 14.78 -16.97
N VAL A 53 -3.00 13.61 -16.83
CA VAL A 53 -2.89 12.47 -17.77
C VAL A 53 -3.44 12.80 -19.17
N GLN A 54 -4.34 13.78 -19.27
CA GLN A 54 -4.98 14.21 -20.53
C GLN A 54 -4.39 15.52 -21.06
N SER A 55 -3.38 16.05 -20.39
CA SER A 55 -2.80 17.35 -20.72
C SER A 55 -1.51 17.21 -21.53
N PRO A 56 -1.16 18.23 -22.35
CA PRO A 56 0.14 18.30 -23.01
C PRO A 56 1.34 18.21 -22.04
N LEU A 57 1.13 18.50 -20.74
CA LEU A 57 2.15 18.39 -19.71
C LEU A 57 2.69 16.96 -19.59
N LEU A 58 1.83 15.94 -19.59
CA LEU A 58 2.28 14.54 -19.54
C LEU A 58 3.21 14.22 -20.70
N TRP A 59 2.81 14.62 -21.90
CA TRP A 59 3.62 14.40 -23.12
C TRP A 59 4.94 15.18 -23.09
N GLY A 60 4.89 16.45 -22.68
CA GLY A 60 6.09 17.27 -22.56
C GLY A 60 7.11 16.70 -21.60
N LEU A 61 6.67 16.26 -20.42
CA LEU A 61 7.53 15.62 -19.43
C LEU A 61 8.02 14.26 -19.91
N ALA A 62 7.14 13.43 -20.48
CA ALA A 62 7.51 12.11 -20.98
C ALA A 62 8.54 12.15 -22.11
N LEU A 63 8.46 13.15 -23.02
CA LEU A 63 9.43 13.30 -24.09
C LEU A 63 10.83 13.71 -23.59
N CYS A 64 10.93 14.29 -22.40
CA CYS A 64 12.19 14.68 -21.77
C CYS A 64 12.70 13.65 -20.77
N ALA A 65 11.93 12.59 -20.49
CA ALA A 65 12.28 11.57 -19.51
C ALA A 65 13.02 10.40 -20.18
N ASP A 66 13.94 9.78 -19.44
CA ASP A 66 14.59 8.53 -19.85
C ASP A 66 13.69 7.31 -19.61
N LEU A 67 12.77 7.42 -18.64
CA LEU A 67 11.82 6.38 -18.25
C LEU A 67 10.58 7.00 -17.63
N VAL A 68 9.41 6.46 -17.95
CA VAL A 68 8.15 6.74 -17.22
C VAL A 68 7.76 5.51 -16.40
N LEU A 69 7.52 5.71 -15.11
CA LEU A 69 6.97 4.70 -14.23
C LEU A 69 5.50 5.03 -13.97
N ALA A 70 4.59 4.21 -14.49
CA ALA A 70 3.16 4.27 -14.24
C ALA A 70 2.82 3.33 -13.08
N ASN A 71 2.32 3.90 -11.99
CA ASN A 71 2.12 3.17 -10.73
C ASN A 71 0.64 2.80 -10.55
N THR A 72 0.36 1.52 -10.45
CA THR A 72 -0.98 0.93 -10.33
C THR A 72 -1.77 0.84 -11.64
N VAL A 73 -2.84 0.06 -11.63
CA VAL A 73 -3.74 -0.09 -12.79
C VAL A 73 -4.53 1.19 -13.10
N VAL A 74 -4.63 2.09 -12.13
CA VAL A 74 -5.36 3.38 -12.29
C VAL A 74 -4.73 4.26 -13.37
N GLU A 75 -3.43 4.07 -13.62
CA GLU A 75 -2.70 4.82 -14.66
C GLU A 75 -2.90 4.26 -16.08
N ALA A 76 -3.86 3.34 -16.29
CA ALA A 76 -4.16 2.76 -17.60
C ALA A 76 -4.36 3.81 -18.72
N ARG A 77 -4.92 4.98 -18.40
CA ARG A 77 -5.09 6.09 -19.36
C ARG A 77 -3.76 6.70 -19.76
N ALA A 78 -2.86 6.92 -18.79
CA ALA A 78 -1.51 7.43 -19.06
C ALA A 78 -0.72 6.44 -19.91
N VAL A 79 -0.77 5.15 -19.54
CA VAL A 79 -0.12 4.07 -20.28
C VAL A 79 -0.62 4.01 -21.73
N ARG A 80 -1.95 4.07 -21.93
CA ARG A 80 -2.53 4.12 -23.27
C ARG A 80 -2.11 5.36 -24.07
N ALA A 81 -2.05 6.52 -23.42
CA ALA A 81 -1.62 7.75 -24.08
C ALA A 81 -0.14 7.71 -24.51
N LEU A 82 0.72 7.05 -23.75
CA LEU A 82 2.16 6.91 -24.03
C LEU A 82 2.50 5.68 -24.89
N SER A 83 1.50 4.88 -25.29
CA SER A 83 1.71 3.71 -26.14
C SER A 83 2.26 4.14 -27.51
N GLY A 84 3.38 3.55 -27.92
CA GLY A 84 4.09 3.91 -29.16
C GLY A 84 4.95 5.19 -29.07
N ALA A 85 5.03 5.85 -27.90
CA ALA A 85 5.98 6.94 -27.69
C ALA A 85 7.44 6.41 -27.69
N ARG A 86 8.40 7.31 -27.83
CA ARG A 86 9.83 6.93 -27.77
C ARG A 86 10.32 6.59 -26.36
N VAL A 87 9.68 7.16 -25.33
CA VAL A 87 10.04 6.93 -23.95
C VAL A 87 9.64 5.53 -23.50
N PRO A 88 10.52 4.75 -22.85
CA PRO A 88 10.15 3.51 -22.20
C PRO A 88 9.14 3.75 -21.06
N VAL A 89 8.14 2.89 -20.96
CA VAL A 89 7.14 2.94 -19.90
C VAL A 89 7.15 1.65 -19.11
N LEU A 90 7.42 1.75 -17.82
CA LEU A 90 7.29 0.67 -16.87
C LEU A 90 5.94 0.80 -16.17
N TRP A 91 5.02 -0.13 -16.42
CA TRP A 91 3.73 -0.16 -15.74
C TRP A 91 3.77 -1.13 -14.56
N TRP A 92 3.77 -0.58 -13.34
CA TRP A 92 3.96 -1.36 -12.13
C TRP A 92 2.62 -1.59 -11.40
N LEU A 93 2.19 -2.84 -11.36
CA LEU A 93 0.89 -3.26 -10.86
C LEU A 93 0.98 -3.63 -9.37
N HIS A 94 0.19 -2.91 -8.57
CA HIS A 94 0.04 -3.11 -7.13
C HIS A 94 -1.40 -3.49 -6.74
N ASP A 95 -2.26 -3.69 -7.74
CA ASP A 95 -3.69 -3.74 -7.52
C ASP A 95 -4.18 -5.16 -7.28
N ALA A 96 -5.15 -5.27 -6.38
CA ALA A 96 -5.90 -6.46 -6.09
C ALA A 96 -7.06 -6.65 -7.09
N PHE A 97 -7.66 -7.84 -7.14
CA PHE A 97 -8.78 -8.15 -8.03
C PHE A 97 -9.93 -7.16 -7.90
N ALA A 98 -10.24 -6.71 -6.68
CA ALA A 98 -11.33 -5.76 -6.41
C ALA A 98 -11.18 -4.40 -7.13
N GLY A 99 -9.97 -4.01 -7.52
CA GLY A 99 -9.71 -2.75 -8.23
C GLY A 99 -10.09 -2.80 -9.72
N TYR A 100 -10.02 -3.97 -10.34
CA TYR A 100 -10.13 -4.12 -11.80
C TYR A 100 -11.51 -3.87 -12.39
N PRO A 101 -12.65 -4.26 -11.78
CA PRO A 101 -13.97 -4.04 -12.38
C PRO A 101 -14.25 -2.57 -12.75
N HIS A 102 -13.69 -1.64 -11.97
CA HIS A 102 -13.89 -0.21 -12.18
C HIS A 102 -13.00 0.38 -13.27
N ILE A 103 -11.87 -0.24 -13.60
CA ILE A 103 -10.87 0.30 -14.51
C ILE A 103 -10.68 -0.55 -15.79
N ALA A 104 -11.20 -1.77 -15.84
CA ALA A 104 -10.99 -2.73 -16.93
C ALA A 104 -11.26 -2.15 -18.33
N HIS A 105 -12.28 -1.28 -18.46
CA HIS A 105 -12.64 -0.62 -19.71
C HIS A 105 -11.60 0.38 -20.21
N GLN A 106 -10.67 0.83 -19.35
CA GLN A 106 -9.61 1.77 -19.68
C GLN A 106 -8.28 1.06 -20.04
N ILE A 107 -8.14 -0.20 -19.63
CA ILE A 107 -6.95 -1.00 -19.92
C ILE A 107 -6.89 -1.26 -21.44
N PRO A 108 -5.81 -0.87 -22.12
CA PRO A 108 -5.69 -1.08 -23.57
C PRO A 108 -5.76 -2.58 -23.90
N ARG A 109 -6.20 -2.92 -25.11
CA ARG A 109 -6.17 -4.31 -25.60
C ARG A 109 -4.77 -4.73 -26.03
N GLU A 110 -4.02 -3.78 -26.55
CA GLU A 110 -2.64 -4.00 -27.00
C GLU A 110 -1.74 -2.92 -26.36
N LEU A 111 -0.51 -3.31 -26.13
CA LEU A 111 0.52 -2.42 -25.59
C LEU A 111 1.54 -2.10 -26.66
N GLY A 112 1.97 -0.86 -26.72
CA GLY A 112 3.12 -0.45 -27.57
C GLY A 112 4.40 -1.15 -27.12
N GLU A 113 5.32 -1.33 -28.06
CA GLU A 113 6.63 -1.98 -27.81
C GLU A 113 7.46 -1.27 -26.73
N ASN A 114 7.15 -0.02 -26.44
CA ASN A 114 7.81 0.77 -25.40
C ASN A 114 7.27 0.50 -23.99
N ILE A 115 6.21 -0.31 -23.82
CA ILE A 115 5.58 -0.57 -22.54
C ILE A 115 5.99 -1.95 -22.01
N ARG A 116 6.38 -2.01 -20.75
CA ARG A 116 6.66 -3.26 -20.02
C ARG A 116 5.84 -3.31 -18.75
N LEU A 117 5.17 -4.44 -18.49
CA LEU A 117 4.37 -4.66 -17.29
C LEU A 117 5.18 -5.40 -16.24
N TYR A 118 5.08 -4.86 -15.04
CA TYR A 118 5.64 -5.49 -13.84
C TYR A 118 4.58 -5.58 -12.75
N SER A 119 4.72 -6.54 -11.85
CA SER A 119 3.83 -6.68 -10.71
C SER A 119 4.61 -6.95 -9.42
N VAL A 120 4.05 -6.51 -8.32
CA VAL A 120 4.63 -6.73 -6.98
C VAL A 120 4.57 -8.20 -6.52
N GLY A 121 3.87 -9.04 -7.27
CA GLY A 121 3.76 -10.47 -6.99
C GLY A 121 2.72 -11.16 -7.87
N SER A 122 2.61 -12.47 -7.72
CA SER A 122 1.71 -13.31 -8.53
C SER A 122 0.24 -12.91 -8.38
N HIS A 123 -0.18 -12.44 -7.22
CA HIS A 123 -1.56 -12.02 -6.98
C HIS A 123 -1.94 -10.81 -7.86
N ALA A 124 -1.12 -9.75 -7.88
CA ALA A 124 -1.32 -8.59 -8.76
C ALA A 124 -1.24 -8.96 -10.24
N ALA A 125 -0.30 -9.85 -10.62
CA ALA A 125 -0.20 -10.34 -11.99
C ALA A 125 -1.47 -11.09 -12.41
N ASN A 126 -2.02 -11.95 -11.54
CA ASN A 126 -3.22 -12.73 -11.84
C ASN A 126 -4.47 -11.83 -11.93
N ALA A 127 -4.54 -10.76 -11.15
CA ALA A 127 -5.61 -9.77 -11.25
C ALA A 127 -5.62 -9.09 -12.64
N MET A 128 -4.46 -8.71 -13.17
CA MET A 128 -4.35 -8.18 -14.54
C MET A 128 -4.67 -9.26 -15.59
N ARG A 129 -4.14 -10.48 -15.44
CA ARG A 129 -4.40 -11.59 -16.38
C ARG A 129 -5.87 -11.99 -16.44
N ALA A 130 -6.63 -11.81 -15.39
CA ALA A 130 -8.07 -12.04 -15.42
C ALA A 130 -8.80 -11.09 -16.39
N VAL A 131 -8.21 -9.95 -16.73
CA VAL A 131 -8.76 -8.94 -17.66
C VAL A 131 -8.05 -8.98 -19.01
N ARG A 132 -6.74 -9.25 -19.00
CA ARG A 132 -5.85 -9.30 -20.17
C ARG A 132 -4.93 -10.50 -20.06
N PRO A 133 -5.41 -11.69 -20.40
CA PRO A 133 -4.63 -12.93 -20.29
C PRO A 133 -3.39 -12.96 -21.21
N GLU A 134 -3.43 -12.17 -22.28
CA GLU A 134 -2.37 -12.05 -23.28
C GLU A 134 -1.14 -11.26 -22.81
N PHE A 135 -1.25 -10.49 -21.72
CA PHE A 135 -0.15 -9.63 -21.28
C PHE A 135 0.97 -10.41 -20.60
N GLU A 136 2.20 -10.20 -21.07
CA GLU A 136 3.40 -10.64 -20.37
C GLU A 136 3.65 -9.74 -19.17
N ILE A 137 3.65 -10.31 -17.97
CA ILE A 137 3.85 -9.57 -16.71
C ILE A 137 5.03 -10.19 -15.97
N ARG A 138 6.05 -9.39 -15.71
CA ARG A 138 7.26 -9.79 -14.99
C ARG A 138 7.16 -9.42 -13.51
N PRO A 139 7.82 -10.17 -12.62
CA PRO A 139 7.87 -9.79 -11.21
C PRO A 139 8.79 -8.58 -11.01
N LEU A 140 8.36 -7.62 -10.21
CA LEU A 140 9.15 -6.53 -9.66
C LEU A 140 8.71 -6.31 -8.22
N ILE A 141 9.30 -7.09 -7.33
CA ILE A 141 9.00 -7.05 -5.91
C ILE A 141 9.67 -5.81 -5.32
N TYR A 142 8.94 -5.04 -4.52
CA TYR A 142 9.53 -3.89 -3.84
C TYR A 142 10.19 -4.30 -2.52
N GLY A 143 11.22 -3.55 -2.13
CA GLY A 143 11.73 -3.51 -0.77
C GLY A 143 11.28 -2.22 -0.08
N LEU A 144 11.37 -2.21 1.23
CA LEU A 144 11.25 -1.00 2.05
C LEU A 144 12.60 -0.71 2.71
N PRO A 145 12.88 0.56 3.08
CA PRO A 145 14.06 0.90 3.88
C PRO A 145 14.11 0.10 5.19
N ASP A 146 15.31 -0.10 5.70
CA ASP A 146 15.50 -0.74 7.00
C ASP A 146 15.08 0.20 8.15
N TYR A 147 13.77 0.28 8.35
CA TYR A 147 13.18 1.11 9.40
C TYR A 147 13.57 0.66 10.81
N ALA A 148 14.00 -0.60 11.00
CA ALA A 148 14.43 -1.10 12.30
C ALA A 148 15.80 -0.52 12.71
N ALA A 149 16.65 -0.17 11.73
CA ALA A 149 17.93 0.49 11.98
C ALA A 149 17.80 1.98 12.29
N GLU A 150 16.64 2.60 12.07
CA GLU A 150 16.43 4.01 12.35
C GLU A 150 16.09 4.25 13.82
N ASN A 151 16.59 5.36 14.38
CA ASN A 151 16.22 5.79 15.73
C ASN A 151 14.76 6.23 15.76
N PHE A 152 13.98 5.69 16.68
CA PHE A 152 12.62 6.10 16.97
C PHE A 152 12.31 5.97 18.46
N VAL A 153 11.33 6.74 18.92
CA VAL A 153 10.87 6.72 20.31
C VAL A 153 9.69 5.76 20.41
N ARG A 154 9.75 4.83 21.36
CA ARG A 154 8.59 3.98 21.67
C ARG A 154 7.42 4.80 22.18
N THR A 155 6.33 4.78 21.43
CA THR A 155 5.09 5.47 21.76
C THR A 155 4.17 4.57 22.59
N ASP A 156 3.41 5.15 23.49
CA ASP A 156 2.34 4.43 24.17
C ASP A 156 1.14 4.26 23.21
N LEU A 157 0.89 3.01 22.86
CA LEU A 157 -0.19 2.63 21.96
C LEU A 157 -1.50 2.30 22.70
N GLY A 158 -1.49 2.42 24.05
CA GLY A 158 -2.68 2.23 24.89
C GLY A 158 -3.17 0.80 24.99
N TYR A 159 -2.28 -0.18 24.91
CA TYR A 159 -2.57 -1.59 25.16
C TYR A 159 -1.85 -2.09 26.42
N ASN A 160 -2.22 -3.26 26.93
CA ASN A 160 -1.55 -3.88 28.07
C ASN A 160 -0.18 -4.45 27.67
N ARG A 161 0.91 -3.74 28.03
CA ARG A 161 2.29 -4.12 27.70
C ARG A 161 2.78 -5.43 28.36
N GLY A 162 2.06 -5.95 29.34
CA GLY A 162 2.37 -7.25 29.97
C GLY A 162 1.93 -8.44 29.13
N ARG A 163 1.30 -8.22 27.97
CA ARG A 163 0.74 -9.26 27.10
C ARG A 163 1.33 -9.15 25.68
N PRO A 164 1.53 -10.27 24.97
CA PRO A 164 1.91 -10.23 23.55
C PRO A 164 0.86 -9.48 22.73
N LEU A 165 1.30 -8.57 21.89
CA LEU A 165 0.45 -7.74 21.02
C LEU A 165 0.37 -8.35 19.62
N PHE A 166 -0.86 -8.59 19.18
CA PHE A 166 -1.20 -8.96 17.81
C PHE A 166 -1.85 -7.76 17.11
N ALA A 167 -1.27 -7.29 16.01
CA ALA A 167 -1.70 -6.06 15.38
C ALA A 167 -2.08 -6.25 13.91
N THR A 168 -3.16 -5.57 13.49
CA THR A 168 -3.52 -5.42 12.07
C THR A 168 -3.60 -3.94 11.72
N VAL A 169 -3.07 -3.58 10.54
CA VAL A 169 -3.03 -2.19 10.05
C VAL A 169 -3.62 -2.11 8.64
N GLY A 170 -4.59 -1.23 8.46
CA GLY A 170 -5.20 -0.98 7.15
C GLY A 170 -6.59 -0.36 7.26
N SER A 171 -7.09 0.21 6.16
CA SER A 171 -8.47 0.70 6.09
C SER A 171 -9.47 -0.42 6.39
N PHE A 172 -10.53 -0.10 7.11
CA PHE A 172 -11.58 -1.07 7.45
C PHE A 172 -12.48 -1.25 6.24
N GLU A 173 -12.08 -2.20 5.40
CA GLU A 173 -12.75 -2.62 4.18
C GLU A 173 -12.92 -4.15 4.20
N ARG A 174 -13.97 -4.65 3.53
CA ARG A 174 -14.24 -6.09 3.45
C ARG A 174 -13.03 -6.89 2.93
N ARG A 175 -12.30 -6.36 1.93
CA ARG A 175 -11.13 -7.03 1.35
C ARG A 175 -9.98 -7.19 2.35
N LYS A 176 -9.85 -6.31 3.34
CA LYS A 176 -8.79 -6.36 4.37
C LYS A 176 -9.06 -7.37 5.50
N GLY A 177 -10.27 -7.93 5.58
CA GLY A 177 -10.57 -9.06 6.44
C GLY A 177 -10.57 -8.80 7.94
N HIS A 178 -10.75 -7.57 8.40
CA HIS A 178 -10.83 -7.26 9.84
C HIS A 178 -11.94 -8.04 10.54
N ASP A 179 -13.05 -8.31 9.85
CA ASP A 179 -14.14 -9.16 10.34
C ASP A 179 -13.70 -10.63 10.53
N ILE A 180 -12.77 -11.14 9.73
CA ILE A 180 -12.19 -12.48 9.91
C ILE A 180 -11.36 -12.49 11.19
N PHE A 181 -10.53 -11.48 11.39
CA PHE A 181 -9.72 -11.38 12.60
C PHE A 181 -10.59 -11.22 13.85
N CYS A 182 -11.67 -10.42 13.79
CA CYS A 182 -12.65 -10.33 14.86
C CYS A 182 -13.26 -11.70 15.20
N LYS A 183 -13.66 -12.48 14.19
CA LYS A 183 -14.18 -13.84 14.39
C LYS A 183 -13.14 -14.76 15.02
N ALA A 184 -11.90 -14.70 14.57
CA ALA A 184 -10.82 -15.49 15.13
C ALA A 184 -10.62 -15.20 16.64
N ILE A 185 -10.61 -13.92 17.03
CA ILE A 185 -10.48 -13.51 18.43
C ILE A 185 -11.66 -14.04 19.29
N ARG A 186 -12.89 -13.98 18.76
CA ARG A 186 -14.08 -14.51 19.47
C ARG A 186 -14.01 -16.03 19.68
N LEU A 187 -13.38 -16.76 18.78
CA LEU A 187 -13.22 -18.22 18.85
C LEU A 187 -12.10 -18.66 19.79
N LEU A 188 -11.24 -17.74 20.24
CA LEU A 188 -10.20 -18.10 21.22
C LEU A 188 -10.84 -18.46 22.56
N PRO A 189 -10.36 -19.52 23.22
CA PRO A 189 -10.73 -19.79 24.61
C PRO A 189 -10.45 -18.56 25.50
N PRO A 190 -11.32 -18.25 26.49
CA PRO A 190 -11.12 -17.06 27.35
C PRO A 190 -9.73 -16.99 27.96
N GLU A 191 -9.23 -18.10 28.47
CA GLU A 191 -7.90 -18.21 29.12
C GLU A 191 -6.71 -17.94 28.15
N VAL A 192 -6.91 -18.07 26.84
CA VAL A 192 -5.93 -17.73 25.80
C VAL A 192 -6.10 -16.26 25.41
N ARG A 193 -7.34 -15.82 25.16
CA ARG A 193 -7.62 -14.43 24.75
C ARG A 193 -7.17 -13.43 25.80
N GLU A 194 -7.39 -13.70 27.08
CA GLU A 194 -7.02 -12.82 28.20
C GLU A 194 -5.51 -12.66 28.38
N LYS A 195 -4.70 -13.56 27.81
CA LYS A 195 -3.24 -13.51 27.84
C LYS A 195 -2.63 -12.72 26.67
N ALA A 196 -3.43 -12.16 25.78
CA ALA A 196 -2.99 -11.41 24.60
C ALA A 196 -3.65 -10.03 24.54
N SER A 197 -3.05 -9.13 23.76
CA SER A 197 -3.61 -7.86 23.35
C SER A 197 -3.78 -7.85 21.83
N PHE A 198 -4.90 -7.32 21.34
CA PHE A 198 -5.23 -7.26 19.92
C PHE A 198 -5.47 -5.80 19.52
N LEU A 199 -4.69 -5.26 18.59
CA LEU A 199 -4.78 -3.87 18.16
C LEU A 199 -5.21 -3.77 16.69
N PHE A 200 -6.31 -3.07 16.47
CA PHE A 200 -6.80 -2.70 15.16
C PHE A 200 -6.43 -1.25 14.85
N VAL A 201 -5.75 -1.02 13.73
CA VAL A 201 -5.35 0.32 13.30
C VAL A 201 -5.90 0.61 11.91
N GLY A 202 -6.70 1.66 11.76
CA GLY A 202 -7.19 2.06 10.44
C GLY A 202 -8.41 2.97 10.47
N LYS A 203 -8.66 3.62 9.33
CA LYS A 203 -9.86 4.42 9.10
C LYS A 203 -11.01 3.53 8.63
N ALA A 204 -12.22 3.87 9.04
CA ALA A 204 -13.44 3.26 8.52
C ALA A 204 -13.67 3.69 7.05
N ALA A 205 -13.61 2.73 6.14
CA ALA A 205 -14.08 2.87 4.76
C ALA A 205 -15.41 2.12 4.57
N ASP A 206 -15.63 1.06 5.36
CA ASP A 206 -16.87 0.29 5.44
C ASP A 206 -17.41 0.36 6.87
N LYS A 207 -18.66 0.83 7.03
CA LYS A 207 -19.31 1.00 8.32
C LYS A 207 -19.58 -0.32 9.02
N ASP A 208 -19.95 -1.37 8.29
CA ASP A 208 -20.29 -2.67 8.87
C ASP A 208 -19.05 -3.35 9.43
N ILE A 209 -17.93 -3.24 8.71
CA ILE A 209 -16.63 -3.72 9.22
C ILE A 209 -16.21 -2.92 10.46
N LYS A 210 -16.40 -1.59 10.45
CA LYS A 210 -16.08 -0.76 11.62
C LYS A 210 -16.94 -1.13 12.82
N ASN A 211 -18.24 -1.28 12.64
CA ASN A 211 -19.16 -1.67 13.70
C ASN A 211 -18.77 -3.04 14.29
N THR A 212 -18.34 -3.99 13.44
CA THR A 212 -17.87 -5.30 13.90
C THR A 212 -16.66 -5.18 14.82
N VAL A 213 -15.72 -4.28 14.50
CA VAL A 213 -14.55 -4.01 15.35
C VAL A 213 -14.96 -3.29 16.63
N ASP A 214 -15.86 -2.29 16.55
CA ASP A 214 -16.33 -1.55 17.72
C ASP A 214 -17.01 -2.47 18.74
N THR A 215 -17.93 -3.33 18.27
CA THR A 215 -18.58 -4.33 19.11
C THR A 215 -17.56 -5.27 19.76
N LEU A 216 -16.49 -5.65 19.05
CA LEU A 216 -15.44 -6.50 19.63
C LEU A 216 -14.65 -5.76 20.72
N VAL A 217 -14.38 -4.46 20.54
CA VAL A 217 -13.71 -3.62 21.55
C VAL A 217 -14.60 -3.47 22.79
N GLU A 218 -15.91 -3.28 22.60
CA GLU A 218 -16.89 -3.21 23.70
C GLU A 218 -17.02 -4.53 24.47
N ASP A 219 -17.02 -5.67 23.75
CA ASP A 219 -17.09 -6.99 24.36
C ASP A 219 -15.83 -7.37 25.16
N TYR A 220 -14.65 -6.87 24.76
CA TYR A 220 -13.35 -7.23 25.33
C TYR A 220 -12.44 -6.02 25.58
N PRO A 221 -12.85 -5.03 26.40
CA PRO A 221 -12.17 -3.74 26.55
C PRO A 221 -10.73 -3.83 27.12
N ASP A 222 -10.42 -4.92 27.84
CA ASP A 222 -9.10 -5.14 28.45
C ASP A 222 -8.11 -5.87 27.54
N THR A 223 -8.57 -6.33 26.36
CA THR A 223 -7.77 -7.16 25.44
C THR A 223 -7.78 -6.67 24.00
N VAL A 224 -8.85 -5.99 23.57
CA VAL A 224 -9.00 -5.51 22.20
C VAL A 224 -8.99 -3.98 22.17
N PHE A 225 -8.16 -3.42 21.30
CA PHE A 225 -7.91 -1.99 21.21
C PHE A 225 -8.06 -1.52 19.77
N TYR A 226 -8.46 -0.24 19.61
CA TYR A 226 -8.61 0.41 18.32
C TYR A 226 -7.91 1.76 18.28
N ARG A 227 -7.23 2.03 17.16
CA ARG A 227 -6.67 3.34 16.81
C ARG A 227 -7.09 3.70 15.39
N LYS A 228 -7.66 4.90 15.23
CA LYS A 228 -8.13 5.39 13.92
C LYS A 228 -6.98 5.60 12.93
N ARG A 229 -5.82 6.02 13.43
CA ARG A 229 -4.63 6.30 12.65
C ARG A 229 -3.40 6.25 13.57
N LEU A 230 -2.30 5.84 13.01
CA LEU A 230 -0.97 6.02 13.57
C LEU A 230 -0.11 6.77 12.54
N GLU A 231 0.73 7.68 13.01
CA GLU A 231 1.72 8.34 12.19
C GLU A 231 2.96 7.44 11.98
N ARG A 232 3.84 7.78 11.04
CA ARG A 232 4.99 6.92 10.71
C ARG A 232 5.85 6.52 11.91
N PRO A 233 6.23 7.42 12.84
CA PRO A 233 6.96 7.02 14.05
C PRO A 233 6.18 6.05 14.95
N GLU A 234 4.86 6.20 15.04
CA GLU A 234 3.99 5.31 15.81
C GLU A 234 3.85 3.94 15.15
N ILE A 235 3.84 3.86 13.80
CA ILE A 235 3.86 2.58 13.07
C ILE A 235 5.18 1.85 13.33
N LYS A 236 6.34 2.53 13.31
CA LYS A 236 7.63 1.93 13.69
C LYS A 236 7.58 1.41 15.12
N SER A 237 7.06 2.21 16.04
CA SER A 237 6.87 1.83 17.44
C SER A 237 5.94 0.63 17.61
N LEU A 238 4.87 0.54 16.79
CA LEU A 238 3.97 -0.62 16.77
C LEU A 238 4.71 -1.88 16.29
N MET A 239 5.45 -1.78 15.18
CA MET A 239 6.22 -2.91 14.63
C MET A 239 7.27 -3.41 15.63
N ASP A 240 7.94 -2.51 16.33
CA ASP A 240 8.89 -2.89 17.37
C ASP A 240 8.21 -3.60 18.56
N GLN A 241 7.03 -3.16 18.97
CA GLN A 241 6.33 -3.66 20.16
C GLN A 241 5.45 -4.89 19.89
N CYS A 242 4.95 -5.10 18.67
CA CYS A 242 4.06 -6.23 18.41
C CYS A 242 4.81 -7.57 18.45
N ALA A 243 4.11 -8.62 18.87
CA ALA A 243 4.59 -9.99 18.82
C ALA A 243 4.38 -10.62 17.44
N CYS A 244 3.32 -10.16 16.75
CA CYS A 244 2.93 -10.66 15.43
C CYS A 244 2.11 -9.59 14.70
N VAL A 245 2.32 -9.47 13.39
CA VAL A 245 1.41 -8.72 12.51
C VAL A 245 0.39 -9.69 11.91
N VAL A 246 -0.88 -9.31 11.91
CA VAL A 246 -1.96 -10.19 11.44
C VAL A 246 -2.54 -9.68 10.14
N CYS A 247 -2.39 -10.45 9.06
CA CYS A 247 -2.95 -10.16 7.75
C CYS A 247 -4.09 -11.13 7.43
N ALA A 248 -5.32 -10.74 7.70
CA ALA A 248 -6.52 -11.53 7.40
C ALA A 248 -7.16 -11.15 6.04
N SER A 249 -6.40 -10.46 5.18
CA SER A 249 -6.89 -9.92 3.91
C SER A 249 -7.41 -11.03 2.99
N ARG A 250 -8.58 -10.78 2.38
CA ARG A 250 -9.13 -11.62 1.30
C ARG A 250 -8.51 -11.33 -0.04
N ASP A 251 -8.07 -10.09 -0.23
CA ASP A 251 -7.57 -9.58 -1.51
C ASP A 251 -6.56 -8.45 -1.28
N ASP A 252 -5.28 -8.81 -1.20
CA ASP A 252 -4.17 -7.88 -1.00
C ASP A 252 -2.90 -8.44 -1.65
N PRO A 253 -2.37 -7.83 -2.70
CA PRO A 253 -1.24 -8.39 -3.45
C PRO A 253 0.05 -8.47 -2.66
N MET A 254 0.35 -7.42 -1.88
CA MET A 254 1.54 -7.31 -1.05
C MET A 254 1.32 -6.21 0.00
N PRO A 255 0.77 -6.56 1.16
CA PRO A 255 0.46 -5.58 2.20
C PRO A 255 1.72 -5.01 2.82
N THR A 256 1.92 -3.69 2.73
CA THR A 256 3.13 -3.00 3.21
C THR A 256 3.37 -3.21 4.69
N PHE A 257 2.32 -3.26 5.52
CA PHE A 257 2.49 -3.46 6.97
C PHE A 257 3.04 -4.85 7.33
N VAL A 258 2.81 -5.87 6.49
CA VAL A 258 3.46 -7.18 6.65
C VAL A 258 4.95 -7.07 6.35
N THR A 259 5.31 -6.41 5.25
CA THR A 259 6.72 -6.16 4.91
C THR A 259 7.41 -5.33 6.00
N GLU A 260 6.73 -4.32 6.56
CA GLU A 260 7.22 -3.54 7.70
C GLU A 260 7.44 -4.43 8.93
N GLY A 261 6.50 -5.31 9.24
CA GLY A 261 6.66 -6.30 10.33
C GLY A 261 7.88 -7.20 10.13
N LEU A 262 8.10 -7.70 8.91
CA LEU A 262 9.26 -8.55 8.60
C LEU A 262 10.60 -7.83 8.81
N ILE A 263 10.69 -6.52 8.49
CA ILE A 263 11.88 -5.69 8.76
C ILE A 263 12.21 -5.67 10.27
N PHE A 264 11.19 -5.64 11.11
CA PHE A 264 11.32 -5.71 12.57
C PHE A 264 11.43 -7.16 13.10
N GLY A 265 11.59 -8.16 12.23
CA GLY A 265 11.68 -9.57 12.60
C GLY A 265 10.38 -10.15 13.18
N LYS A 266 9.23 -9.56 12.85
CA LYS A 266 7.95 -10.03 13.37
C LYS A 266 7.34 -11.08 12.46
N PRO A 267 6.81 -12.19 12.99
CA PRO A 267 6.00 -13.12 12.23
C PRO A 267 4.71 -12.47 11.72
N SER A 268 4.14 -13.05 10.63
CA SER A 268 2.86 -12.64 10.07
C SER A 268 2.03 -13.85 9.69
#